data_673480ad039b07c961f0d5439d5a51f5
#
_entry.id   673480ad039b07c961f0d5439d5a51f5
#
_cell.length_a   1.000
_cell.length_b   1.000
_cell.length_c   1.000
_cell.angle_alpha   90.00
_cell.angle_beta   90.00
_cell.angle_gamma   90.00
#
_symmetry.space_group_name_H-M   'P 1'
#
loop_
_entity.id
_entity.type
_entity.pdbx_description
1 polymer ?
#
loop_
_entity_poly.entity_id
_entity_poly.type
_entity_poly.pdbx_seq_one_letter_code
_entity_poly.pdbx_strand_id
1 'polypeptide(L)'
;MADAPSHFPMHPCPWCEGFALYRAYHDQEWGVPLRDDRALFELLILEGAQAGLSWATVLKKRAHYREVFDGFVPERIARYDEAKVAALLADPGIIRNRAKVAAAIQNARSFLALTAGGQTFSDFLWQFVGGQPIRNQWTSLAGIPAKTPESDAMSKALKRAGFKFVGSTICYAFMQASGMVNDHLVSCPRHSSIHTNFHFS
;
A
#
# COMPACT_ATOMS: atom_id res chain seq x y z
N MET A 1 17.51 -28.95 -29.88
CA MET A 1 16.85 -27.69 -30.37
C MET A 1 16.50 -26.89 -29.12
N ALA A 2 17.30 -25.87 -28.84
CA ALA A 2 17.03 -25.00 -27.68
C ALA A 2 15.93 -23.99 -28.09
N ASP A 3 14.81 -24.00 -27.37
CA ASP A 3 13.77 -23.04 -27.54
C ASP A 3 14.34 -21.62 -27.31
N ALA A 4 14.27 -20.81 -28.36
CA ALA A 4 14.58 -19.38 -28.24
C ALA A 4 13.63 -18.75 -27.22
N PRO A 5 14.11 -17.90 -26.29
CA PRO A 5 13.24 -17.23 -25.36
C PRO A 5 12.25 -16.37 -26.16
N SER A 6 10.95 -16.62 -26.00
CA SER A 6 9.89 -15.86 -26.57
C SER A 6 10.04 -14.40 -26.13
N HIS A 7 10.54 -13.56 -27.03
CA HIS A 7 10.70 -12.11 -26.80
C HIS A 7 9.32 -11.46 -26.86
N PHE A 8 8.57 -11.52 -25.77
CA PHE A 8 7.36 -10.71 -25.65
C PHE A 8 7.77 -9.23 -25.63
N PRO A 9 7.12 -8.39 -26.42
CA PRO A 9 7.39 -6.96 -26.36
C PRO A 9 7.15 -6.47 -24.91
N MET A 10 8.17 -5.84 -24.34
CA MET A 10 8.13 -5.36 -22.96
C MET A 10 7.25 -4.12 -22.88
N HIS A 11 6.12 -4.22 -22.20
CA HIS A 11 5.20 -3.12 -21.97
C HIS A 11 4.95 -2.94 -20.47
N PRO A 12 4.80 -1.71 -19.98
CA PRO A 12 4.38 -1.49 -18.60
C PRO A 12 2.99 -2.09 -18.37
N CYS A 13 2.63 -2.27 -17.09
CA CYS A 13 1.29 -2.71 -16.76
C CYS A 13 0.25 -1.68 -17.25
N PRO A 14 -0.79 -2.09 -17.98
CA PRO A 14 -1.72 -1.15 -18.65
C PRO A 14 -2.41 -0.15 -17.71
N TRP A 15 -2.58 -0.51 -16.43
CA TRP A 15 -3.26 0.35 -15.47
C TRP A 15 -2.51 1.66 -15.16
N CYS A 16 -1.18 1.72 -15.35
CA CYS A 16 -0.38 2.90 -15.04
C CYS A 16 -0.36 3.96 -16.14
N GLU A 17 -1.02 3.68 -17.28
CA GLU A 17 -1.15 4.62 -18.37
C GLU A 17 -2.19 5.69 -18.05
N GLY A 18 -2.03 6.88 -18.58
CA GLY A 18 -3.00 7.97 -18.42
C GLY A 18 -2.41 9.29 -17.95
N PHE A 19 -1.44 9.31 -17.01
CA PHE A 19 -0.75 10.53 -16.59
C PHE A 19 0.62 10.23 -15.95
N ALA A 20 1.54 11.21 -16.05
CA ALA A 20 2.95 11.04 -15.68
C ALA A 20 3.16 10.56 -14.23
N LEU A 21 2.41 11.12 -13.27
CA LEU A 21 2.52 10.72 -11.86
C LEU A 21 2.15 9.25 -11.63
N TYR A 22 1.15 8.73 -12.36
CA TYR A 22 0.72 7.33 -12.24
C TYR A 22 1.78 6.38 -12.80
N ARG A 23 2.39 6.78 -13.93
CA ARG A 23 3.50 6.05 -14.51
C ARG A 23 4.73 6.06 -13.60
N ALA A 24 5.09 7.22 -13.03
CA ALA A 24 6.19 7.32 -12.08
C ALA A 24 5.97 6.44 -10.85
N TYR A 25 4.75 6.43 -10.29
CA TYR A 25 4.38 5.55 -9.18
C TYR A 25 4.58 4.07 -9.53
N HIS A 26 4.11 3.64 -10.69
CA HIS A 26 4.32 2.26 -11.18
C HIS A 26 5.80 1.92 -11.32
N ASP A 27 6.58 2.82 -11.91
CA ASP A 27 7.98 2.55 -12.26
C ASP A 27 8.92 2.63 -11.05
N GLN A 28 8.57 3.37 -9.99
CA GLN A 28 9.49 3.69 -8.89
C GLN A 28 9.04 3.17 -7.53
N GLU A 29 7.73 2.98 -7.31
CA GLU A 29 7.19 2.68 -5.99
C GLU A 29 6.42 1.36 -5.95
N TRP A 30 5.45 1.15 -6.82
CA TRP A 30 4.56 -0.01 -6.77
C TRP A 30 5.32 -1.32 -6.96
N GLY A 31 5.13 -2.26 -6.03
CA GLY A 31 5.83 -3.55 -6.04
C GLY A 31 7.25 -3.50 -5.47
N VAL A 32 7.77 -2.31 -5.11
CA VAL A 32 9.08 -2.18 -4.46
C VAL A 32 8.95 -2.46 -2.97
N PRO A 33 9.74 -3.42 -2.40
CA PRO A 33 9.67 -3.74 -0.99
C PRO A 33 9.90 -2.55 -0.07
N LEU A 34 8.87 -2.22 0.71
CA LEU A 34 8.84 -1.14 1.66
C LEU A 34 8.95 -1.70 3.09
N ARG A 35 9.91 -1.18 3.88
CA ARG A 35 10.19 -1.65 5.25
C ARG A 35 10.13 -0.54 6.30
N ASP A 36 10.09 0.72 5.90
CA ASP A 36 9.96 1.84 6.83
C ASP A 36 8.56 1.86 7.45
N ASP A 37 8.49 1.82 8.77
CA ASP A 37 7.23 1.70 9.53
C ASP A 37 6.27 2.85 9.26
N ARG A 38 6.78 4.10 9.16
CA ARG A 38 5.95 5.27 8.90
C ARG A 38 5.44 5.29 7.46
N ALA A 39 6.28 4.91 6.50
CA ALA A 39 5.86 4.82 5.11
C ALA A 39 4.84 3.69 4.89
N LEU A 40 4.98 2.54 5.59
CA LEU A 40 3.98 1.48 5.61
C LEU A 40 2.66 1.96 6.24
N PHE A 41 2.73 2.74 7.32
CA PHE A 41 1.54 3.33 7.95
C PHE A 41 0.86 4.33 7.02
N GLU A 42 1.61 5.26 6.39
CA GLU A 42 1.09 6.16 5.36
C GLU A 42 0.36 5.39 4.27
N LEU A 43 1.01 4.37 3.70
CA LEU A 43 0.44 3.58 2.62
C LEU A 43 -0.86 2.89 3.05
N LEU A 44 -0.91 2.31 4.26
CA LEU A 44 -2.12 1.67 4.78
C LEU A 44 -3.28 2.65 4.92
N ILE A 45 -3.03 3.88 5.40
CA ILE A 45 -4.06 4.92 5.50
C ILE A 45 -4.57 5.33 4.11
N LEU A 46 -3.66 5.49 3.14
CA LEU A 46 -4.00 5.88 1.77
C LEU A 46 -4.79 4.78 1.03
N GLU A 47 -4.45 3.51 1.22
CA GLU A 47 -5.21 2.36 0.69
C GLU A 47 -6.62 2.30 1.32
N GLY A 48 -6.73 2.58 2.62
CA GLY A 48 -8.03 2.74 3.27
C GLY A 48 -8.83 3.92 2.72
N ALA A 49 -8.16 5.03 2.39
CA ALA A 49 -8.79 6.20 1.77
C ALA A 49 -9.28 5.91 0.35
N GLN A 50 -8.65 4.97 -0.37
CA GLN A 50 -9.06 4.54 -1.69
C GLN A 50 -10.40 3.79 -1.69
N ALA A 51 -10.81 3.16 -0.59
CA ALA A 51 -12.02 2.33 -0.56
C ALA A 51 -13.22 3.02 -1.26
N GLY A 52 -13.74 2.40 -2.32
CA GLY A 52 -14.80 2.94 -3.17
C GLY A 52 -14.36 3.99 -4.21
N LEU A 53 -13.06 4.21 -4.38
CA LEU A 53 -12.47 5.18 -5.32
C LEU A 53 -11.37 4.53 -6.14
N SER A 54 -10.79 5.28 -7.09
CA SER A 54 -9.58 4.83 -7.81
C SER A 54 -8.30 5.23 -7.07
N TRP A 55 -7.24 4.41 -7.20
CA TRP A 55 -5.93 4.78 -6.68
C TRP A 55 -5.41 6.10 -7.28
N ALA A 56 -5.65 6.32 -8.57
CA ALA A 56 -5.31 7.57 -9.24
C ALA A 56 -5.87 8.81 -8.51
N THR A 57 -7.08 8.71 -7.96
CA THR A 57 -7.69 9.80 -7.18
C THR A 57 -6.93 10.08 -5.89
N VAL A 58 -6.53 9.03 -5.17
CA VAL A 58 -5.77 9.15 -3.92
C VAL A 58 -4.34 9.63 -4.20
N LEU A 59 -3.69 9.05 -5.21
CA LEU A 59 -2.33 9.39 -5.59
C LEU A 59 -2.16 10.87 -5.92
N LYS A 60 -3.12 11.45 -6.66
CA LYS A 60 -3.13 12.91 -6.96
C LYS A 60 -3.24 13.79 -5.72
N LYS A 61 -3.81 13.28 -4.64
CA LYS A 61 -3.99 13.99 -3.37
C LYS A 61 -2.91 13.66 -2.33
N ARG A 62 -2.04 12.69 -2.59
CA ARG A 62 -1.07 12.15 -1.63
C ARG A 62 -0.16 13.22 -1.03
N ALA A 63 0.38 14.12 -1.85
CA ALA A 63 1.24 15.20 -1.36
C ALA A 63 0.52 16.07 -0.32
N HIS A 64 -0.71 16.47 -0.62
CA HIS A 64 -1.52 17.26 0.30
C HIS A 64 -1.94 16.46 1.55
N TYR A 65 -2.23 15.16 1.40
CA TYR A 65 -2.43 14.29 2.57
C TYR A 65 -1.24 14.32 3.53
N ARG A 66 -0.01 14.27 3.00
CA ARG A 66 1.21 14.36 3.83
C ARG A 66 1.29 15.67 4.62
N GLU A 67 0.91 16.77 4.00
CA GLU A 67 0.88 18.09 4.65
C GLU A 67 -0.14 18.13 5.79
N VAL A 68 -1.41 17.77 5.52
CA VAL A 68 -2.49 17.93 6.47
C VAL A 68 -2.60 16.82 7.52
N PHE A 69 -1.96 15.67 7.29
CA PHE A 69 -1.82 14.56 8.24
C PHE A 69 -0.45 14.53 8.93
N ASP A 70 0.23 15.67 9.04
CA ASP A 70 1.48 15.86 9.79
C ASP A 70 2.58 14.85 9.38
N GLY A 71 2.75 14.60 8.07
CA GLY A 71 3.71 13.66 7.52
C GLY A 71 3.46 12.20 7.90
N PHE A 72 2.22 11.88 8.23
CA PHE A 72 1.81 10.55 8.72
C PHE A 72 2.58 10.07 9.97
N VAL A 73 2.94 11.01 10.85
CA VAL A 73 3.51 10.70 12.17
C VAL A 73 2.41 10.14 13.08
N PRO A 74 2.44 8.85 13.46
CA PRO A 74 1.33 8.22 14.18
C PRO A 74 1.03 8.88 15.52
N GLU A 75 2.06 9.35 16.24
CA GLU A 75 1.92 10.03 17.53
C GLU A 75 1.15 11.34 17.43
N ARG A 76 1.25 12.05 16.30
CA ARG A 76 0.50 13.28 16.05
C ARG A 76 -0.94 12.96 15.68
N ILE A 77 -1.14 12.04 14.74
CA ILE A 77 -2.48 11.66 14.25
C ILE A 77 -3.34 11.07 15.38
N ALA A 78 -2.74 10.26 16.27
CA ALA A 78 -3.45 9.66 17.40
C ALA A 78 -4.07 10.69 18.37
N ARG A 79 -3.56 11.93 18.35
CA ARG A 79 -3.98 13.05 19.23
C ARG A 79 -4.91 14.06 18.56
N TYR A 80 -5.31 13.83 17.30
CA TYR A 80 -6.21 14.75 16.62
C TYR A 80 -7.51 14.93 17.40
N ASP A 81 -7.86 16.18 17.64
CA ASP A 81 -9.07 16.62 18.31
C ASP A 81 -10.21 16.91 17.30
N GLU A 82 -11.35 17.29 17.81
CA GLU A 82 -12.51 17.63 16.99
C GLU A 82 -12.26 18.83 16.05
N ALA A 83 -11.47 19.81 16.47
CA ALA A 83 -11.12 20.95 15.64
C ALA A 83 -10.28 20.54 14.43
N LYS A 84 -9.26 19.68 14.64
CA LYS A 84 -8.46 19.10 13.53
C LYS A 84 -9.31 18.24 12.61
N VAL A 85 -10.19 17.41 13.16
CA VAL A 85 -11.13 16.58 12.36
C VAL A 85 -12.04 17.46 11.51
N ALA A 86 -12.59 18.53 12.08
CA ALA A 86 -13.44 19.47 11.34
C ALA A 86 -12.66 20.15 10.20
N ALA A 87 -11.43 20.58 10.44
CA ALA A 87 -10.56 21.17 9.43
C ALA A 87 -10.28 20.17 8.28
N LEU A 88 -9.96 18.92 8.59
CA LEU A 88 -9.74 17.87 7.59
C LEU A 88 -11.00 17.60 6.74
N LEU A 89 -12.18 17.60 7.36
CA LEU A 89 -13.45 17.39 6.66
C LEU A 89 -13.88 18.59 5.79
N ALA A 90 -13.37 19.78 6.08
CA ALA A 90 -13.57 20.97 5.26
C ALA A 90 -12.59 21.05 4.08
N ASP A 91 -11.48 20.31 4.13
CA ASP A 91 -10.40 20.40 3.15
C ASP A 91 -10.71 19.63 1.85
N PRO A 92 -10.86 20.30 0.69
CA PRO A 92 -11.12 19.63 -0.59
C PRO A 92 -9.89 18.89 -1.14
N GLY A 93 -8.70 19.12 -0.58
CA GLY A 93 -7.45 18.45 -0.97
C GLY A 93 -7.39 16.97 -0.58
N ILE A 94 -8.28 16.52 0.33
CA ILE A 94 -8.37 15.11 0.74
C ILE A 94 -9.73 14.48 0.40
N ILE A 95 -9.87 13.19 0.67
CA ILE A 95 -11.15 12.49 0.61
C ILE A 95 -11.95 12.84 1.87
N ARG A 96 -12.94 13.74 1.75
CA ARG A 96 -13.78 14.24 2.86
C ARG A 96 -14.79 13.20 3.32
N ASN A 97 -14.32 12.20 4.05
CA ASN A 97 -15.17 11.16 4.61
C ASN A 97 -14.86 10.99 6.10
N ARG A 98 -15.87 11.29 6.96
CA ARG A 98 -15.73 11.26 8.42
C ARG A 98 -15.25 9.88 8.93
N ALA A 99 -15.76 8.78 8.37
CA ALA A 99 -15.36 7.45 8.78
C ALA A 99 -13.89 7.15 8.45
N LYS A 100 -13.39 7.63 7.29
CA LYS A 100 -11.99 7.47 6.89
C LYS A 100 -11.05 8.32 7.75
N VAL A 101 -11.43 9.55 8.09
CA VAL A 101 -10.64 10.40 9.00
C VAL A 101 -10.60 9.79 10.41
N ALA A 102 -11.75 9.36 10.94
CA ALA A 102 -11.81 8.68 12.23
C ALA A 102 -10.99 7.37 12.23
N ALA A 103 -11.03 6.63 11.13
CA ALA A 103 -10.23 5.42 10.97
C ALA A 103 -8.72 5.70 10.98
N ALA A 104 -8.26 6.78 10.34
CA ALA A 104 -6.84 7.17 10.38
C ALA A 104 -6.37 7.43 11.82
N ILE A 105 -7.18 8.11 12.64
CA ILE A 105 -6.87 8.36 14.06
C ILE A 105 -6.84 7.04 14.84
N GLN A 106 -7.84 6.18 14.65
CA GLN A 106 -7.87 4.87 15.30
C GLN A 106 -6.69 4.00 14.88
N ASN A 107 -6.33 4.00 13.60
CA ASN A 107 -5.19 3.24 13.07
C ASN A 107 -3.86 3.74 13.65
N ALA A 108 -3.72 5.05 13.87
CA ALA A 108 -2.54 5.61 14.54
C ALA A 108 -2.42 5.10 15.99
N ARG A 109 -3.53 5.07 16.74
CA ARG A 109 -3.56 4.52 18.10
C ARG A 109 -3.25 3.02 18.10
N SER A 110 -3.79 2.27 17.14
CA SER A 110 -3.52 0.83 16.97
C SER A 110 -2.06 0.56 16.61
N PHE A 111 -1.47 1.40 15.75
CA PHE A 111 -0.05 1.34 15.41
C PHE A 111 0.83 1.50 16.66
N LEU A 112 0.60 2.55 17.45
CA LEU A 112 1.36 2.82 18.67
C LEU A 112 1.20 1.69 19.69
N ALA A 113 0.00 1.15 19.87
CA ALA A 113 -0.25 0.03 20.76
C ALA A 113 0.49 -1.25 20.32
N LEU A 114 0.51 -1.50 19.00
CA LEU A 114 1.17 -2.67 18.42
C LEU A 114 2.69 -2.60 18.57
N THR A 115 3.27 -1.41 18.39
CA THR A 115 4.72 -1.20 18.41
C THR A 115 5.27 -0.93 19.82
N ALA A 116 4.43 -0.71 20.82
CA ALA A 116 4.83 -0.40 22.20
C ALA A 116 5.72 -1.50 22.85
N GLY A 117 5.58 -2.75 22.41
CA GLY A 117 6.37 -3.90 22.89
C GLY A 117 7.71 -4.11 22.17
N GLY A 118 8.12 -3.20 21.29
CA GLY A 118 9.37 -3.30 20.52
C GLY A 118 9.26 -4.07 19.21
N GLN A 119 8.07 -4.62 18.87
CA GLN A 119 7.82 -5.16 17.54
C GLN A 119 7.69 -3.99 16.55
N THR A 120 8.37 -4.07 15.39
CA THR A 120 8.17 -3.09 14.32
C THR A 120 6.86 -3.35 13.57
N PHE A 121 6.29 -2.30 12.99
CA PHE A 121 5.12 -2.45 12.12
C PHE A 121 5.47 -3.24 10.86
N SER A 122 6.68 -3.06 10.37
CA SER A 122 7.24 -3.83 9.26
C SER A 122 7.24 -5.33 9.56
N ASP A 123 7.81 -5.76 10.69
CA ASP A 123 7.86 -7.19 11.05
C ASP A 123 6.46 -7.77 11.20
N PHE A 124 5.54 -7.02 11.83
CA PHE A 124 4.14 -7.44 11.95
C PHE A 124 3.45 -7.63 10.61
N LEU A 125 3.75 -6.82 9.60
CA LEU A 125 3.13 -6.95 8.28
C LEU A 125 3.82 -8.00 7.40
N TRP A 126 5.15 -8.00 7.38
CA TRP A 126 5.91 -8.89 6.50
C TRP A 126 5.84 -10.36 6.88
N GLN A 127 5.47 -10.71 8.12
CA GLN A 127 5.29 -12.11 8.52
C GLN A 127 4.26 -12.86 7.66
N PHE A 128 3.25 -12.16 7.11
CA PHE A 128 2.19 -12.78 6.30
C PHE A 128 2.68 -13.28 4.94
N VAL A 129 3.87 -12.87 4.51
CA VAL A 129 4.55 -13.36 3.30
C VAL A 129 5.89 -14.04 3.62
N GLY A 130 6.09 -14.49 4.87
CA GLY A 130 7.32 -15.15 5.30
C GLY A 130 8.55 -14.26 5.28
N GLY A 131 8.37 -12.93 5.38
CA GLY A 131 9.44 -11.94 5.39
C GLY A 131 10.04 -11.62 4.01
N GLN A 132 9.59 -12.28 2.94
CA GLN A 132 10.11 -12.12 1.58
C GLN A 132 8.98 -11.85 0.58
N PRO A 133 9.23 -11.09 -0.51
CA PRO A 133 8.24 -10.87 -1.55
C PRO A 133 7.76 -12.16 -2.22
N ILE A 134 6.46 -12.31 -2.36
CA ILE A 134 5.87 -13.34 -3.23
C ILE A 134 5.93 -12.83 -4.66
N ARG A 135 6.52 -13.62 -5.56
CA ARG A 135 6.60 -13.29 -6.98
C ARG A 135 5.59 -14.09 -7.77
N ASN A 136 4.56 -13.40 -8.24
CA ASN A 136 3.55 -13.99 -9.11
C ASN A 136 3.95 -13.94 -10.60
N GLN A 137 3.27 -14.74 -11.44
CA GLN A 137 3.58 -14.89 -12.88
C GLN A 137 2.34 -14.55 -13.74
N TRP A 138 1.77 -13.36 -13.50
CA TRP A 138 0.56 -12.94 -14.20
C TRP A 138 0.85 -12.54 -15.64
N THR A 139 0.11 -13.12 -16.57
CA THR A 139 0.18 -12.78 -18.00
C THR A 139 -0.87 -11.74 -18.41
N SER A 140 -1.89 -11.51 -17.57
CA SER A 140 -2.94 -10.52 -17.80
C SER A 140 -3.47 -9.98 -16.46
N LEU A 141 -4.04 -8.78 -16.47
CA LEU A 141 -4.69 -8.17 -15.29
C LEU A 141 -5.88 -9.00 -14.79
N ALA A 142 -6.59 -9.68 -15.67
CA ALA A 142 -7.73 -10.53 -15.31
C ALA A 142 -7.35 -11.75 -14.45
N GLY A 143 -6.08 -12.15 -14.49
CA GLY A 143 -5.56 -13.24 -13.67
C GLY A 143 -5.26 -12.83 -12.23
N ILE A 144 -5.11 -11.54 -11.96
CA ILE A 144 -4.77 -11.04 -10.63
C ILE A 144 -5.99 -11.15 -9.70
N PRO A 145 -5.91 -11.87 -8.57
CA PRO A 145 -7.03 -12.02 -7.66
C PRO A 145 -7.31 -10.71 -6.90
N ALA A 146 -8.56 -10.54 -6.46
CA ALA A 146 -8.92 -9.41 -5.60
C ALA A 146 -8.41 -9.56 -4.16
N LYS A 147 -8.08 -10.78 -3.73
CA LYS A 147 -7.55 -11.13 -2.40
C LYS A 147 -6.91 -12.51 -2.44
N THR A 148 -6.07 -12.80 -1.44
CA THR A 148 -5.40 -14.09 -1.26
C THR A 148 -5.52 -14.58 0.19
N PRO A 149 -5.13 -15.83 0.51
CA PRO A 149 -5.08 -16.31 1.89
C PRO A 149 -4.20 -15.43 2.80
N GLU A 150 -3.09 -14.91 2.28
CA GLU A 150 -2.16 -14.02 2.99
C GLU A 150 -2.84 -12.69 3.32
N SER A 151 -3.55 -12.09 2.36
CA SER A 151 -4.30 -10.85 2.60
C SER A 151 -5.49 -11.06 3.54
N ASP A 152 -6.13 -12.23 3.51
CA ASP A 152 -7.19 -12.61 4.47
C ASP A 152 -6.61 -12.72 5.90
N ALA A 153 -5.44 -13.35 6.04
CA ALA A 153 -4.75 -13.48 7.32
C ALA A 153 -4.30 -12.12 7.87
N MET A 154 -3.68 -11.28 7.03
CA MET A 154 -3.28 -9.90 7.37
C MET A 154 -4.49 -9.07 7.81
N SER A 155 -5.57 -9.08 7.04
CA SER A 155 -6.82 -8.37 7.35
C SER A 155 -7.37 -8.79 8.72
N LYS A 156 -7.40 -10.10 8.99
CA LYS A 156 -7.86 -10.64 10.29
C LYS A 156 -6.99 -10.18 11.45
N ALA A 157 -5.67 -10.18 11.27
CA ALA A 157 -4.73 -9.76 12.30
C ALA A 157 -4.79 -8.24 12.56
N LEU A 158 -4.83 -7.41 11.51
CA LEU A 158 -4.98 -5.97 11.62
C LEU A 158 -6.30 -5.58 12.31
N LYS A 159 -7.41 -6.24 11.96
CA LYS A 159 -8.69 -6.02 12.65
C LYS A 159 -8.63 -6.36 14.14
N ARG A 160 -7.97 -7.47 14.50
CA ARG A 160 -7.75 -7.83 15.92
C ARG A 160 -6.89 -6.81 16.66
N ALA A 161 -5.91 -6.21 15.99
CA ALA A 161 -5.09 -5.13 16.52
C ALA A 161 -5.83 -3.76 16.56
N GLY A 162 -7.11 -3.70 16.14
CA GLY A 162 -7.95 -2.51 16.24
C GLY A 162 -7.94 -1.61 15.00
N PHE A 163 -7.24 -1.99 13.94
CA PHE A 163 -7.21 -1.22 12.68
C PHE A 163 -8.56 -1.25 11.96
N LYS A 164 -8.85 -0.17 11.25
CA LYS A 164 -10.06 0.05 10.44
C LYS A 164 -9.71 0.23 8.98
N PHE A 165 -10.68 -0.02 8.09
CA PHE A 165 -10.49 0.01 6.63
C PHE A 165 -9.35 -0.92 6.16
N VAL A 166 -9.28 -2.10 6.76
CA VAL A 166 -8.28 -3.15 6.47
C VAL A 166 -8.96 -4.45 6.04
N GLY A 167 -9.95 -4.36 5.14
CA GLY A 167 -10.55 -5.53 4.51
C GLY A 167 -9.55 -6.27 3.62
N SER A 168 -9.79 -7.57 3.33
CA SER A 168 -8.86 -8.41 2.57
C SER A 168 -8.46 -7.83 1.22
N THR A 169 -9.39 -7.22 0.49
CA THR A 169 -9.09 -6.56 -0.79
C THR A 169 -8.18 -5.34 -0.61
N ILE A 170 -8.41 -4.54 0.43
CA ILE A 170 -7.55 -3.40 0.77
C ILE A 170 -6.17 -3.90 1.20
N CYS A 171 -6.10 -4.96 2.01
CA CYS A 171 -4.84 -5.58 2.40
C CYS A 171 -4.07 -6.13 1.20
N TYR A 172 -4.77 -6.72 0.21
CA TYR A 172 -4.08 -7.20 -0.99
C TYR A 172 -3.52 -6.05 -1.83
N ALA A 173 -4.29 -4.97 -2.04
CA ALA A 173 -3.80 -3.77 -2.71
C ALA A 173 -2.59 -3.16 -1.97
N PHE A 174 -2.64 -3.12 -0.64
CA PHE A 174 -1.52 -2.72 0.21
C PHE A 174 -0.29 -3.64 0.02
N MET A 175 -0.48 -4.97 -0.04
CA MET A 175 0.61 -5.93 -0.28
C MET A 175 1.26 -5.72 -1.65
N GLN A 176 0.46 -5.44 -2.69
CA GLN A 176 0.96 -5.08 -4.01
C GLN A 176 1.77 -3.79 -3.97
N ALA A 177 1.21 -2.74 -3.38
CA ALA A 177 1.84 -1.42 -3.33
C ALA A 177 3.13 -1.40 -2.50
N SER A 178 3.17 -2.17 -1.39
CA SER A 178 4.33 -2.28 -0.49
C SER A 178 5.38 -3.30 -0.95
N GLY A 179 5.19 -3.95 -2.09
CA GLY A 179 6.11 -4.94 -2.62
C GLY A 179 6.15 -6.27 -1.85
N MET A 180 5.18 -6.54 -0.97
CA MET A 180 5.00 -7.86 -0.34
C MET A 180 4.62 -8.92 -1.38
N VAL A 181 3.94 -8.50 -2.45
CA VAL A 181 3.72 -9.30 -3.64
C VAL A 181 4.17 -8.52 -4.87
N ASN A 182 4.86 -9.18 -5.79
CA ASN A 182 5.18 -8.62 -7.09
C ASN A 182 4.13 -9.10 -8.10
N ASP A 183 3.18 -8.21 -8.39
CA ASP A 183 2.08 -8.43 -9.33
C ASP A 183 2.24 -7.65 -10.65
N HIS A 184 3.45 -7.18 -10.94
CA HIS A 184 3.73 -6.74 -12.29
C HIS A 184 3.51 -7.89 -13.27
N LEU A 185 2.92 -7.61 -14.43
CA LEU A 185 2.76 -8.62 -15.47
C LEU A 185 4.15 -9.11 -15.94
N VAL A 186 4.26 -10.37 -16.33
CA VAL A 186 5.52 -10.95 -16.84
C VAL A 186 6.08 -10.20 -18.06
N SER A 187 5.21 -9.52 -18.83
CA SER A 187 5.60 -8.63 -19.93
C SER A 187 6.11 -7.26 -19.47
N CYS A 188 5.94 -6.92 -18.19
CA CYS A 188 6.37 -5.63 -17.65
C CYS A 188 7.86 -5.66 -17.29
N PRO A 189 8.68 -4.65 -17.70
CA PRO A 189 10.09 -4.56 -17.31
C PRO A 189 10.30 -4.60 -15.80
N ARG A 190 9.34 -4.08 -15.02
CA ARG A 190 9.42 -4.05 -13.55
C ARG A 190 9.28 -5.41 -12.92
N HIS A 191 8.64 -6.39 -13.57
CA HIS A 191 8.50 -7.74 -13.04
C HIS A 191 9.85 -8.41 -12.71
N SER A 192 10.85 -8.23 -13.57
CA SER A 192 12.19 -8.80 -13.35
C SER A 192 13.13 -7.88 -12.59
N SER A 193 13.02 -6.53 -12.78
CA SER A 193 13.98 -5.58 -12.23
C SER A 193 13.85 -5.33 -10.72
N ILE A 194 12.67 -5.55 -10.12
CA ILE A 194 12.47 -5.34 -8.67
C ILE A 194 13.33 -6.27 -7.82
N HIS A 195 13.72 -7.45 -8.31
CA HIS A 195 14.47 -8.44 -7.54
C HIS A 195 16.00 -8.30 -7.62
N THR A 196 16.54 -7.48 -8.51
CA THR A 196 18.00 -7.36 -8.69
C THR A 196 18.67 -6.46 -7.64
N ASN A 197 17.93 -5.75 -6.81
CA ASN A 197 18.48 -4.74 -5.87
C ASN A 197 18.53 -5.17 -4.40
N PHE A 198 18.28 -6.45 -4.08
CA PHE A 198 18.43 -6.94 -2.70
C PHE A 198 19.76 -7.68 -2.53
N HIS A 199 20.88 -6.95 -2.57
CA HIS A 199 22.09 -7.36 -1.89
C HIS A 199 22.02 -6.77 -0.46
N PHE A 200 21.87 -7.66 0.52
CA PHE A 200 22.07 -7.31 1.92
C PHE A 200 23.53 -6.83 2.08
N SER A 201 23.72 -5.59 2.46
CA SER A 201 24.96 -5.06 3.01
C SER A 201 24.92 -5.24 4.52
#